data_3cdfecc24d09c7ab9488628745cc83d9
#
_entry.id   3cdfecc24d09c7ab9488628745cc83d9
#
_cell.length_a   1.000
_cell.length_b   1.000
_cell.length_c   1.000
_cell.angle_alpha   90.00
_cell.angle_beta   90.00
_cell.angle_gamma   90.00
#
_symmetry.space_group_name_H-M   'P 1'
#
loop_
_entity.id
_entity.type
_entity.pdbx_description
1 polymer ?
#
loop_
_entity_poly.entity_id
_entity_poly.type
_entity_poly.pdbx_seq_one_letter_code
_entity_poly.pdbx_strand_id
1 'polypeptide(L)'
;MKIVTFFILSLLSSLVTFAYAQKSFQVTVKGKGEPVYLFPGFGCTSDLWEETVAELSETHECHLFTFAGFGEVAPIEMPWFSTIKDDIIAYTKSKKINKPTLIGHSLGGTLSYWLAASEPELFRKVIAVDALPCSAALMIPDYNGDKIPYDNPRSQMMLQMDEAAFKGMNVQLVQFMCKNSEKHQTILQMMDKTDRKTYVYGYIDMLNLDLREDIANIKIPVIILAATFPDKATVEKTYQAQFAKLPGVTIHYAENAAHFVMYDQPEWFLQNIKQNLK
;
A
#
# COMPACT_ATOMS: atom_id res chain seq x y z
N MET A 1 79.17 -4.24 10.90
CA MET A 1 78.11 -3.22 10.67
C MET A 1 76.94 -3.97 9.99
N LYS A 2 75.91 -4.38 10.76
CA LYS A 2 74.73 -5.12 10.24
C LYS A 2 73.61 -4.13 10.08
N ILE A 3 73.18 -3.93 8.82
CA ILE A 3 72.02 -3.07 8.49
C ILE A 3 70.77 -3.93 8.68
N VAL A 4 69.90 -3.53 9.65
CA VAL A 4 68.58 -4.11 9.88
C VAL A 4 67.56 -3.28 9.08
N THR A 5 67.04 -3.90 8.05
CA THR A 5 65.99 -3.28 7.21
C THR A 5 64.65 -3.55 7.84
N PHE A 6 63.95 -2.51 8.37
CA PHE A 6 62.57 -2.59 8.85
C PHE A 6 61.61 -2.52 7.68
N PHE A 7 60.87 -3.62 7.43
CA PHE A 7 59.69 -3.62 6.58
C PHE A 7 58.46 -3.08 7.36
N ILE A 8 58.00 -1.90 7.02
CA ILE A 8 56.73 -1.38 7.53
C ILE A 8 55.64 -1.97 6.65
N LEU A 9 54.87 -2.92 7.17
CA LEU A 9 53.65 -3.44 6.56
C LEU A 9 52.51 -2.47 6.85
N SER A 10 52.14 -1.62 5.87
CA SER A 10 50.97 -0.76 5.99
C SER A 10 49.70 -1.60 5.75
N LEU A 11 48.96 -1.90 6.81
CA LEU A 11 47.61 -2.44 6.71
C LEU A 11 46.68 -1.33 6.23
N LEU A 12 46.32 -1.36 4.93
CA LEU A 12 45.17 -0.60 4.43
C LEU A 12 43.90 -1.33 4.91
N SER A 13 43.30 -0.85 6.01
CA SER A 13 41.96 -1.21 6.38
C SER A 13 40.99 -0.52 5.43
N SER A 14 40.49 -1.25 4.42
CA SER A 14 39.37 -0.80 3.61
C SER A 14 38.14 -0.71 4.52
N LEU A 15 37.75 0.50 4.90
CA LEU A 15 36.44 0.79 5.48
C LEU A 15 35.37 0.47 4.41
N VAL A 16 34.79 -0.72 4.51
CA VAL A 16 33.57 -1.05 3.80
C VAL A 16 32.44 -0.27 4.51
N THR A 17 32.14 0.91 4.02
CA THR A 17 30.93 1.62 4.39
C THR A 17 29.76 0.84 3.80
N PHE A 18 29.08 0.05 4.64
CA PHE A 18 27.74 -0.43 4.32
C PHE A 18 26.84 0.79 4.30
N ALA A 19 26.56 1.34 3.12
CA ALA A 19 25.43 2.21 2.93
C ALA A 19 24.19 1.38 3.29
N TYR A 20 23.58 1.65 4.44
CA TYR A 20 22.25 1.16 4.74
C TYR A 20 21.32 1.79 3.69
N ALA A 21 20.92 1.01 2.69
CA ALA A 21 19.85 1.43 1.80
C ALA A 21 18.64 1.76 2.69
N GLN A 22 18.15 2.98 2.56
CA GLN A 22 16.98 3.44 3.31
C GLN A 22 15.82 2.49 2.98
N LYS A 23 15.26 1.84 3.99
CA LYS A 23 14.17 0.88 3.78
C LYS A 23 12.91 1.62 3.34
N SER A 24 12.31 1.20 2.23
CA SER A 24 11.08 1.81 1.71
C SER A 24 9.84 1.47 2.54
N PHE A 25 9.99 0.65 3.59
CA PHE A 25 8.93 0.31 4.55
C PHE A 25 9.51 -0.26 5.86
N GLN A 26 8.67 -0.23 6.89
CA GLN A 26 8.83 -1.00 8.12
C GLN A 26 7.83 -2.16 8.12
N VAL A 27 8.21 -3.31 8.69
CA VAL A 27 7.34 -4.48 8.88
C VAL A 27 7.32 -4.88 10.33
N THR A 28 6.12 -5.05 10.89
CA THR A 28 5.89 -5.71 12.18
C THR A 28 5.27 -7.07 11.92
N VAL A 29 5.80 -8.13 12.52
CA VAL A 29 5.27 -9.50 12.36
C VAL A 29 4.57 -9.92 13.63
N LYS A 30 3.32 -10.42 13.50
CA LYS A 30 2.51 -10.93 14.61
C LYS A 30 1.90 -12.27 14.23
N GLY A 31 1.79 -13.17 15.22
CA GLY A 31 1.19 -14.50 15.00
C GLY A 31 2.13 -15.52 14.39
N LYS A 32 1.57 -16.66 14.00
CA LYS A 32 2.26 -17.79 13.36
C LYS A 32 1.27 -18.53 12.45
N GLY A 33 1.79 -19.15 11.38
CA GLY A 33 1.00 -19.92 10.43
C GLY A 33 1.28 -19.50 8.99
N GLU A 34 0.25 -19.58 8.14
CA GLU A 34 0.36 -19.14 6.76
C GLU A 34 0.62 -17.63 6.69
N PRO A 35 1.60 -17.19 5.88
CA PRO A 35 1.97 -15.78 5.83
C PRO A 35 0.93 -14.93 5.13
N VAL A 36 0.60 -13.79 5.75
CA VAL A 36 -0.32 -12.78 5.24
C VAL A 36 0.36 -11.41 5.29
N TYR A 37 0.37 -10.68 4.19
CA TYR A 37 0.84 -9.31 4.11
C TYR A 37 -0.34 -8.36 4.21
N LEU A 38 -0.23 -7.34 5.05
CA LEU A 38 -1.27 -6.34 5.28
C LEU A 38 -0.73 -4.97 4.87
N PHE A 39 -1.22 -4.47 3.72
CA PHE A 39 -0.80 -3.19 3.15
C PHE A 39 -1.85 -2.12 3.41
N PRO A 40 -1.50 -1.00 4.09
CA PRO A 40 -2.42 0.08 4.36
C PRO A 40 -2.74 0.89 3.10
N GLY A 41 -3.77 1.75 3.21
CA GLY A 41 -4.07 2.77 2.24
C GLY A 41 -3.09 3.94 2.29
N PHE A 42 -3.21 4.85 1.33
CA PHE A 42 -2.36 6.04 1.23
C PHE A 42 -2.49 6.93 2.48
N GLY A 43 -1.35 7.35 3.04
CA GLY A 43 -1.31 8.14 4.27
C GLY A 43 -1.63 7.37 5.55
N CYS A 44 -1.91 6.06 5.47
CA CYS A 44 -2.15 5.22 6.64
C CYS A 44 -0.91 4.42 7.03
N THR A 45 -0.88 3.98 8.29
CA THR A 45 0.15 3.09 8.85
C THR A 45 -0.39 1.67 9.02
N SER A 46 0.46 0.77 9.51
CA SER A 46 0.06 -0.57 9.93
C SER A 46 -1.07 -0.60 10.97
N ASP A 47 -1.29 0.50 11.69
CA ASP A 47 -2.33 0.63 12.72
C ASP A 47 -3.75 0.49 12.14
N LEU A 48 -3.91 0.74 10.83
CA LEU A 48 -5.15 0.46 10.11
C LEU A 48 -5.67 -0.96 10.35
N TRP A 49 -4.75 -1.90 10.55
CA TRP A 49 -5.03 -3.33 10.63
C TRP A 49 -5.10 -3.88 12.07
N GLU A 50 -5.07 -3.02 13.10
CA GLU A 50 -4.99 -3.44 14.50
C GLU A 50 -6.10 -4.44 14.87
N GLU A 51 -7.37 -4.10 14.57
CA GLU A 51 -8.52 -4.97 14.84
C GLU A 51 -8.49 -6.25 13.98
N THR A 52 -8.06 -6.14 12.73
CA THR A 52 -7.95 -7.28 11.82
C THR A 52 -6.86 -8.26 12.28
N VAL A 53 -5.71 -7.75 12.69
CA VAL A 53 -4.59 -8.59 13.10
C VAL A 53 -4.83 -9.25 14.46
N ALA A 54 -5.61 -8.64 15.34
CA ALA A 54 -6.02 -9.27 16.60
C ALA A 54 -6.71 -10.62 16.36
N GLU A 55 -7.51 -10.69 15.30
CA GLU A 55 -8.24 -11.90 14.91
C GLU A 55 -7.39 -12.88 14.05
N LEU A 56 -6.59 -12.34 13.12
CA LEU A 56 -5.83 -13.18 12.18
C LEU A 56 -4.58 -13.80 12.78
N SER A 57 -3.92 -13.12 13.72
CA SER A 57 -2.67 -13.58 14.32
C SER A 57 -2.77 -14.85 15.17
N GLU A 58 -3.98 -15.28 15.48
CA GLU A 58 -4.23 -16.59 16.12
C GLU A 58 -3.86 -17.77 15.20
N THR A 59 -3.99 -17.59 13.89
CA THR A 59 -3.86 -18.67 12.89
C THR A 59 -2.91 -18.35 11.73
N HIS A 60 -2.50 -17.10 11.58
CA HIS A 60 -1.67 -16.62 10.47
C HIS A 60 -0.45 -15.83 10.97
N GLU A 61 0.64 -15.88 10.20
CA GLU A 61 1.78 -14.99 10.37
C GLU A 61 1.53 -13.68 9.61
N CYS A 62 1.11 -12.65 10.35
CA CYS A 62 0.70 -11.36 9.81
C CYS A 62 1.89 -10.42 9.70
N HIS A 63 2.28 -10.02 8.49
CA HIS A 63 3.27 -9.00 8.20
C HIS A 63 2.57 -7.67 7.94
N LEU A 64 2.65 -6.75 8.89
CA LEU A 64 2.02 -5.43 8.85
C LEU A 64 3.02 -4.40 8.33
N PHE A 65 2.70 -3.78 7.21
CA PHE A 65 3.56 -2.80 6.55
C PHE A 65 3.19 -1.36 6.90
N THR A 66 4.21 -0.53 7.11
CA THR A 66 4.09 0.93 7.09
C THR A 66 5.10 1.45 6.07
N PHE A 67 4.64 2.20 5.08
CA PHE A 67 5.50 2.65 3.97
C PHE A 67 6.32 3.89 4.34
N ALA A 68 7.44 4.06 3.63
CA ALA A 68 8.33 5.22 3.79
C ALA A 68 7.58 6.55 3.64
N GLY A 69 7.84 7.49 4.55
CA GLY A 69 7.16 8.77 4.62
C GLY A 69 5.81 8.73 5.34
N PHE A 70 5.36 7.56 5.83
CA PHE A 70 4.15 7.42 6.64
C PHE A 70 4.52 7.01 8.07
N GLY A 71 3.79 7.53 9.05
CA GLY A 71 4.07 7.28 10.46
C GLY A 71 5.50 7.72 10.86
N GLU A 72 6.24 6.82 11.47
CA GLU A 72 7.63 7.07 11.91
C GLU A 72 8.68 6.55 10.88
N VAL A 73 8.24 6.09 9.70
CA VAL A 73 9.15 5.58 8.67
C VAL A 73 9.68 6.74 7.84
N ALA A 74 11.00 6.91 7.83
CA ALA A 74 11.64 7.99 7.08
C ALA A 74 11.27 7.98 5.59
N PRO A 75 11.08 9.14 4.97
CA PRO A 75 10.78 9.23 3.54
C PRO A 75 11.95 8.74 2.67
N ILE A 76 11.63 8.36 1.41
CA ILE A 76 12.60 8.00 0.39
C ILE A 76 12.49 8.94 -0.81
N GLU A 77 13.49 8.91 -1.70
CA GLU A 77 13.43 9.63 -2.95
C GLU A 77 12.42 9.01 -3.93
N MET A 78 11.95 9.83 -4.88
CA MET A 78 11.09 9.38 -5.97
C MET A 78 11.91 8.60 -7.03
N PRO A 79 11.32 7.60 -7.69
CA PRO A 79 9.91 7.18 -7.59
C PRO A 79 9.64 6.35 -6.35
N TRP A 80 8.63 6.76 -5.58
CA TRP A 80 8.30 6.16 -4.29
C TRP A 80 7.60 4.80 -4.44
N PHE A 81 6.57 4.74 -5.29
CA PHE A 81 5.68 3.58 -5.32
C PHE A 81 6.32 2.35 -5.98
N SER A 82 7.10 2.55 -7.06
CA SER A 82 7.84 1.45 -7.69
C SER A 82 8.96 0.93 -6.79
N THR A 83 9.64 1.81 -6.05
CA THR A 83 10.67 1.40 -5.08
C THR A 83 10.08 0.51 -4.00
N ILE A 84 8.91 0.85 -3.45
CA ILE A 84 8.20 0.02 -2.46
C ILE A 84 7.87 -1.36 -3.05
N LYS A 85 7.32 -1.42 -4.27
CA LYS A 85 6.99 -2.67 -4.95
C LYS A 85 8.23 -3.57 -5.09
N ASP A 86 9.35 -3.02 -5.59
CA ASP A 86 10.58 -3.79 -5.81
C ASP A 86 11.19 -4.29 -4.49
N ASP A 87 11.18 -3.46 -3.46
CA ASP A 87 11.67 -3.82 -2.13
C ASP A 87 10.81 -4.90 -1.45
N ILE A 88 9.49 -4.92 -1.66
CA ILE A 88 8.61 -5.98 -1.14
C ILE A 88 8.92 -7.32 -1.84
N ILE A 89 9.16 -7.32 -3.15
CA ILE A 89 9.59 -8.52 -3.88
C ILE A 89 10.94 -9.02 -3.33
N ALA A 90 11.89 -8.11 -3.13
CA ALA A 90 13.20 -8.44 -2.56
C ALA A 90 13.08 -8.96 -1.12
N TYR A 91 12.25 -8.34 -0.29
CA TYR A 91 11.94 -8.79 1.07
C TYR A 91 11.40 -10.22 1.07
N THR A 92 10.39 -10.50 0.27
CA THR A 92 9.74 -11.81 0.18
C THR A 92 10.75 -12.89 -0.21
N LYS A 93 11.56 -12.62 -1.25
CA LYS A 93 12.59 -13.54 -1.74
C LYS A 93 13.72 -13.76 -0.73
N SER A 94 14.24 -12.69 -0.11
CA SER A 94 15.35 -12.74 0.85
C SER A 94 14.98 -13.45 2.15
N LYS A 95 13.76 -13.27 2.63
CA LYS A 95 13.23 -13.93 3.82
C LYS A 95 12.69 -15.33 3.53
N LYS A 96 12.65 -15.76 2.26
CA LYS A 96 12.12 -17.06 1.81
C LYS A 96 10.68 -17.30 2.29
N ILE A 97 9.86 -16.22 2.33
CA ILE A 97 8.47 -16.32 2.74
C ILE A 97 7.68 -17.03 1.62
N ASN A 98 7.02 -18.13 1.99
CA ASN A 98 6.40 -19.00 1.03
C ASN A 98 4.99 -18.52 0.65
N LYS A 99 4.86 -17.93 -0.54
CA LYS A 99 3.59 -17.54 -1.17
C LYS A 99 2.62 -16.82 -0.23
N PRO A 100 2.97 -15.65 0.32
CA PRO A 100 2.07 -14.92 1.22
C PRO A 100 0.78 -14.52 0.49
N THR A 101 -0.35 -14.53 1.24
CA THR A 101 -1.58 -13.90 0.78
C THR A 101 -1.45 -12.39 0.98
N LEU A 102 -1.84 -11.61 -0.03
CA LEU A 102 -1.79 -10.15 0.01
C LEU A 102 -3.16 -9.60 0.39
N ILE A 103 -3.24 -8.85 1.49
CA ILE A 103 -4.43 -8.08 1.88
C ILE A 103 -4.05 -6.61 1.80
N GLY A 104 -4.73 -5.85 0.95
CA GLY A 104 -4.40 -4.44 0.76
C GLY A 104 -5.63 -3.55 0.68
N HIS A 105 -5.61 -2.43 1.41
CA HIS A 105 -6.64 -1.41 1.34
C HIS A 105 -6.21 -0.31 0.37
N SER A 106 -7.10 0.14 -0.52
CA SER A 106 -6.86 1.30 -1.38
C SER A 106 -5.54 1.17 -2.16
N LEU A 107 -4.58 2.09 -1.96
CA LEU A 107 -3.20 1.99 -2.48
C LEU A 107 -2.58 0.60 -2.24
N GLY A 108 -2.76 0.04 -1.03
CA GLY A 108 -2.25 -1.30 -0.71
C GLY A 108 -2.88 -2.40 -1.54
N GLY A 109 -4.14 -2.25 -1.94
CA GLY A 109 -4.82 -3.15 -2.87
C GLY A 109 -4.28 -3.01 -4.30
N THR A 110 -4.08 -1.78 -4.78
CA THR A 110 -3.42 -1.49 -6.07
C THR A 110 -2.00 -2.08 -6.10
N LEU A 111 -1.24 -1.92 -5.01
CA LEU A 111 0.08 -2.54 -4.83
C LEU A 111 0.00 -4.07 -4.92
N SER A 112 -1.01 -4.68 -4.31
CA SER A 112 -1.22 -6.13 -4.35
C SER A 112 -1.47 -6.65 -5.77
N TYR A 113 -2.23 -5.92 -6.58
CA TYR A 113 -2.38 -6.23 -8.00
C TYR A 113 -1.05 -6.12 -8.75
N TRP A 114 -0.30 -5.05 -8.50
CA TRP A 114 0.99 -4.85 -9.16
C TRP A 114 2.01 -5.94 -8.83
N LEU A 115 2.12 -6.30 -7.56
CA LEU A 115 2.95 -7.41 -7.09
C LEU A 115 2.55 -8.73 -7.76
N ALA A 116 1.26 -9.07 -7.76
CA ALA A 116 0.75 -10.30 -8.34
C ALA A 116 0.91 -10.36 -9.87
N ALA A 117 0.78 -9.23 -10.57
CA ALA A 117 1.02 -9.15 -12.01
C ALA A 117 2.50 -9.24 -12.38
N SER A 118 3.39 -8.65 -11.54
CA SER A 118 4.84 -8.64 -11.76
C SER A 118 5.50 -9.97 -11.43
N GLU A 119 5.03 -10.68 -10.40
CA GLU A 119 5.61 -11.93 -9.88
C GLU A 119 4.49 -12.98 -9.64
N PRO A 120 3.89 -13.55 -10.69
CA PRO A 120 2.67 -14.38 -10.60
C PRO A 120 2.82 -15.63 -9.72
N GLU A 121 4.06 -16.13 -9.53
CA GLU A 121 4.34 -17.32 -8.74
C GLU A 121 4.78 -17.05 -7.30
N LEU A 122 5.03 -15.78 -6.96
CA LEU A 122 5.59 -15.40 -5.66
C LEU A 122 4.51 -15.33 -4.56
N PHE A 123 3.26 -15.10 -4.93
CA PHE A 123 2.15 -14.87 -4.03
C PHE A 123 1.07 -15.95 -4.19
N ARG A 124 0.20 -16.09 -3.19
CA ARG A 124 -0.86 -17.10 -3.18
C ARG A 124 -2.21 -16.57 -3.66
N LYS A 125 -2.59 -15.39 -3.22
CA LYS A 125 -3.91 -14.80 -3.38
C LYS A 125 -3.85 -13.30 -3.13
N VAL A 126 -4.74 -12.53 -3.74
CA VAL A 126 -4.99 -11.13 -3.43
C VAL A 126 -6.38 -10.97 -2.83
N ILE A 127 -6.48 -10.28 -1.70
CA ILE A 127 -7.73 -9.78 -1.12
C ILE A 127 -7.61 -8.26 -1.06
N ALA A 128 -8.20 -7.57 -2.01
CA ALA A 128 -8.14 -6.11 -2.09
C ALA A 128 -9.38 -5.48 -1.47
N VAL A 129 -9.19 -4.45 -0.66
CA VAL A 129 -10.27 -3.73 0.02
C VAL A 129 -10.39 -2.36 -0.62
N ASP A 130 -11.49 -2.15 -1.32
CA ASP A 130 -11.86 -0.94 -2.05
C ASP A 130 -10.71 -0.32 -2.86
N ALA A 131 -10.16 -1.11 -3.78
CA ALA A 131 -8.99 -0.77 -4.57
C ALA A 131 -9.20 -1.04 -6.06
N LEU A 132 -8.65 -0.16 -6.90
CA LEU A 132 -8.74 -0.21 -8.35
C LEU A 132 -7.35 -0.38 -8.99
N PRO A 133 -7.24 -1.01 -10.16
CA PRO A 133 -6.00 -1.09 -10.93
C PRO A 133 -5.47 0.27 -11.40
N CYS A 134 -6.37 1.24 -11.60
CA CYS A 134 -6.05 2.59 -12.04
C CYS A 134 -6.92 3.62 -11.31
N SER A 135 -6.37 4.24 -10.26
CA SER A 135 -7.08 5.28 -9.51
C SER A 135 -7.34 6.54 -10.34
N ALA A 136 -6.44 6.88 -11.25
CA ALA A 136 -6.61 8.05 -12.12
C ALA A 136 -7.83 7.96 -13.02
N ALA A 137 -8.16 6.77 -13.51
CA ALA A 137 -9.34 6.57 -14.36
C ALA A 137 -10.68 6.79 -13.62
N LEU A 138 -10.68 6.75 -12.28
CA LEU A 138 -11.83 7.13 -11.46
C LEU A 138 -11.83 8.64 -11.13
N MET A 139 -10.65 9.22 -10.90
CA MET A 139 -10.50 10.55 -10.30
C MET A 139 -10.34 11.67 -11.32
N ILE A 140 -9.91 11.36 -12.54
CA ILE A 140 -9.64 12.34 -13.59
C ILE A 140 -10.65 12.14 -14.71
N PRO A 141 -11.51 13.12 -14.98
CA PRO A 141 -12.41 13.06 -16.12
C PRO A 141 -11.63 12.83 -17.42
N ASP A 142 -12.15 11.97 -18.30
CA ASP A 142 -11.56 11.65 -19.61
C ASP A 142 -10.08 11.23 -19.55
N TYR A 143 -9.68 10.52 -18.48
CA TYR A 143 -8.32 10.04 -18.30
C TYR A 143 -7.86 9.19 -19.49
N ASN A 144 -6.80 9.65 -20.16
CA ASN A 144 -6.25 9.09 -21.39
C ASN A 144 -4.88 8.40 -21.21
N GLY A 145 -4.38 8.30 -19.98
CA GLY A 145 -3.07 7.71 -19.67
C GLY A 145 -1.91 8.69 -19.61
N ASP A 146 -2.15 9.99 -19.80
CA ASP A 146 -1.10 11.01 -19.70
C ASP A 146 -0.49 11.03 -18.30
N LYS A 147 0.84 11.14 -18.25
CA LYS A 147 1.57 11.20 -16.99
C LYS A 147 1.50 12.59 -16.36
N ILE A 148 1.22 12.62 -15.08
CA ILE A 148 1.19 13.82 -14.26
C ILE A 148 2.63 14.09 -13.79
N PRO A 149 3.26 15.23 -14.13
CA PRO A 149 4.59 15.56 -13.61
C PRO A 149 4.52 15.87 -12.10
N TYR A 150 5.59 15.57 -11.36
CA TYR A 150 5.69 15.94 -9.94
C TYR A 150 5.58 17.45 -9.74
N ASP A 151 6.27 18.22 -10.59
CA ASP A 151 6.17 19.66 -10.58
C ASP A 151 4.99 20.13 -11.44
N ASN A 152 3.88 20.39 -10.77
CA ASN A 152 2.66 20.93 -11.36
C ASN A 152 1.99 21.92 -10.38
N PRO A 153 1.09 22.81 -10.83
CA PRO A 153 0.48 23.83 -9.97
C PRO A 153 -0.19 23.27 -8.70
N ARG A 154 -0.83 22.11 -8.78
CA ARG A 154 -1.49 21.46 -7.63
C ARG A 154 -0.46 20.96 -6.62
N SER A 155 0.61 20.34 -7.08
CA SER A 155 1.70 19.90 -6.20
C SER A 155 2.35 21.07 -5.48
N GLN A 156 2.65 22.14 -6.19
CA GLN A 156 3.24 23.34 -5.60
C GLN A 156 2.32 23.96 -4.56
N MET A 157 1.03 24.06 -4.85
CA MET A 157 0.03 24.53 -3.89
C MET A 157 0.01 23.66 -2.62
N MET A 158 -0.01 22.34 -2.76
CA MET A 158 -0.08 21.42 -1.62
C MET A 158 1.21 21.41 -0.79
N LEU A 159 2.38 21.53 -1.42
CA LEU A 159 3.67 21.63 -0.72
C LEU A 159 3.79 22.92 0.09
N GLN A 160 3.20 24.03 -0.39
CA GLN A 160 3.24 25.34 0.24
C GLN A 160 2.07 25.58 1.20
N MET A 161 1.09 24.67 1.25
CA MET A 161 -0.09 24.79 2.12
C MET A 161 0.34 24.80 3.59
N ASP A 162 -0.19 25.73 4.38
CA ASP A 162 0.07 25.74 5.81
C ASP A 162 -0.53 24.50 6.50
N GLU A 163 -0.02 24.21 7.67
CA GLU A 163 -0.36 22.97 8.40
C GLU A 163 -1.84 22.90 8.78
N ALA A 164 -2.46 24.03 9.13
CA ALA A 164 -3.87 24.06 9.53
C ALA A 164 -4.78 23.79 8.33
N ALA A 165 -4.48 24.40 7.18
CA ALA A 165 -5.21 24.17 5.93
C ALA A 165 -5.08 22.72 5.46
N PHE A 166 -3.87 22.16 5.55
CA PHE A 166 -3.63 20.77 5.17
C PHE A 166 -4.40 19.76 6.06
N LYS A 167 -4.36 19.98 7.38
CA LYS A 167 -5.18 19.19 8.33
C LYS A 167 -6.67 19.34 8.07
N GLY A 168 -7.13 20.56 7.80
CA GLY A 168 -8.52 20.82 7.43
C GLY A 168 -8.96 20.05 6.18
N MET A 169 -8.10 19.97 5.16
CA MET A 169 -8.34 19.18 3.97
C MET A 169 -8.46 17.68 4.30
N ASN A 170 -7.54 17.14 5.13
CA ASN A 170 -7.59 15.74 5.56
C ASN A 170 -8.86 15.41 6.36
N VAL A 171 -9.34 16.34 7.21
CA VAL A 171 -10.61 16.16 7.94
C VAL A 171 -11.77 15.98 6.97
N GLN A 172 -11.90 16.85 5.97
CA GLN A 172 -12.95 16.74 4.96
C GLN A 172 -12.85 15.43 4.17
N LEU A 173 -11.64 15.04 3.79
CA LEU A 173 -11.38 13.80 3.08
C LEU A 173 -11.83 12.59 3.90
N VAL A 174 -11.45 12.51 5.18
CA VAL A 174 -11.81 11.40 6.06
C VAL A 174 -13.32 11.31 6.28
N GLN A 175 -13.99 12.44 6.46
CA GLN A 175 -15.46 12.49 6.58
C GLN A 175 -16.17 11.96 5.33
N PHE A 176 -15.59 12.18 4.15
CA PHE A 176 -16.11 11.65 2.90
C PHE A 176 -15.83 10.16 2.72
N MET A 177 -14.66 9.68 3.17
CA MET A 177 -14.15 8.34 2.92
C MET A 177 -14.54 7.30 4.00
N CYS A 178 -15.02 7.72 5.16
CA CYS A 178 -15.41 6.84 6.26
C CYS A 178 -16.75 7.31 6.87
N LYS A 179 -17.74 6.44 6.89
CA LYS A 179 -19.06 6.72 7.49
C LYS A 179 -19.06 6.61 9.01
N ASN A 180 -18.21 5.75 9.55
CA ASN A 180 -18.06 5.58 11.00
C ASN A 180 -17.27 6.73 11.60
N SER A 181 -17.98 7.74 12.12
CA SER A 181 -17.37 8.94 12.69
C SER A 181 -16.48 8.68 13.91
N GLU A 182 -16.68 7.57 14.63
CA GLU A 182 -15.83 7.20 15.77
C GLU A 182 -14.40 6.84 15.33
N LYS A 183 -14.21 6.43 14.05
CA LYS A 183 -12.92 6.10 13.46
C LYS A 183 -12.20 7.28 12.78
N HIS A 184 -12.86 8.42 12.61
CA HIS A 184 -12.25 9.56 11.95
C HIS A 184 -10.96 10.01 12.63
N GLN A 185 -10.97 10.11 13.97
CA GLN A 185 -9.77 10.53 14.71
C GLN A 185 -8.61 9.52 14.56
N THR A 186 -8.89 8.23 14.53
CA THR A 186 -7.89 7.17 14.30
C THR A 186 -7.23 7.33 12.93
N ILE A 187 -8.04 7.56 11.88
CA ILE A 187 -7.52 7.77 10.52
C ILE A 187 -6.68 9.04 10.45
N LEU A 188 -7.18 10.15 11.01
CA LEU A 188 -6.47 11.43 11.04
C LEU A 188 -5.12 11.35 11.75
N GLN A 189 -5.04 10.63 12.88
CA GLN A 189 -3.78 10.42 13.60
C GLN A 189 -2.71 9.69 12.77
N MET A 190 -3.11 8.76 11.88
CA MET A 190 -2.21 8.14 10.93
C MET A 190 -1.75 9.14 9.87
N MET A 191 -2.70 9.88 9.28
CA MET A 191 -2.43 10.83 8.19
C MET A 191 -1.58 12.03 8.65
N ASP A 192 -1.76 12.51 9.88
CA ASP A 192 -1.02 13.63 10.46
C ASP A 192 0.50 13.35 10.59
N LYS A 193 0.89 12.08 10.57
CA LYS A 193 2.29 11.64 10.61
C LYS A 193 2.90 11.38 9.23
N THR A 194 2.26 11.85 8.17
CA THR A 194 2.76 11.67 6.82
C THR A 194 3.69 12.80 6.40
N ASP A 195 4.88 12.46 5.88
CA ASP A 195 5.79 13.44 5.26
C ASP A 195 5.10 14.15 4.09
N ARG A 196 5.13 15.48 4.08
CA ARG A 196 4.41 16.33 3.11
C ARG A 196 4.85 16.05 1.66
N LYS A 197 6.15 15.91 1.42
CA LYS A 197 6.69 15.64 0.08
C LYS A 197 6.25 14.26 -0.40
N THR A 198 6.30 13.27 0.47
CA THR A 198 5.82 11.91 0.18
C THR A 198 4.31 11.91 -0.09
N TYR A 199 3.51 12.65 0.71
CA TYR A 199 2.08 12.78 0.46
C TYR A 199 1.78 13.33 -0.94
N VAL A 200 2.47 14.39 -1.35
CA VAL A 200 2.21 15.05 -2.64
C VAL A 200 2.72 14.22 -3.81
N TYR A 201 3.96 13.78 -3.78
CA TYR A 201 4.60 13.10 -4.90
C TYR A 201 4.29 11.60 -4.97
N GLY A 202 4.16 10.93 -3.82
CA GLY A 202 3.71 9.54 -3.76
C GLY A 202 2.27 9.37 -4.25
N TYR A 203 1.41 10.39 -4.03
CA TYR A 203 0.07 10.40 -4.61
C TYR A 203 0.11 10.52 -6.15
N ILE A 204 1.05 11.30 -6.69
CA ILE A 204 1.28 11.38 -8.14
C ILE A 204 1.75 10.03 -8.69
N ASP A 205 2.67 9.35 -8.00
CA ASP A 205 3.10 8.00 -8.39
C ASP A 205 1.91 7.03 -8.47
N MET A 206 1.01 7.07 -7.47
CA MET A 206 -0.20 6.26 -7.46
C MET A 206 -1.13 6.60 -8.64
N LEU A 207 -1.35 7.90 -8.93
CA LEU A 207 -2.18 8.33 -10.07
C LEU A 207 -1.54 7.99 -11.42
N ASN A 208 -0.21 7.97 -11.49
CA ASN A 208 0.51 7.61 -12.69
C ASN A 208 0.56 6.10 -12.95
N LEU A 209 0.09 5.28 -12.02
CA LEU A 209 0.05 3.82 -12.18
C LEU A 209 -1.27 3.40 -12.83
N ASP A 210 -1.17 2.76 -13.97
CA ASP A 210 -2.31 2.16 -14.67
C ASP A 210 -2.01 0.67 -14.93
N LEU A 211 -2.66 -0.18 -14.18
CA LEU A 211 -2.49 -1.64 -14.23
C LEU A 211 -3.61 -2.35 -15.00
N ARG A 212 -4.52 -1.62 -15.67
CA ARG A 212 -5.69 -2.23 -16.34
C ARG A 212 -5.30 -3.25 -17.42
N GLU A 213 -4.13 -3.09 -18.03
CA GLU A 213 -3.56 -4.08 -18.94
C GLU A 213 -2.78 -5.16 -18.18
N ASP A 214 -1.97 -4.78 -17.19
CA ASP A 214 -1.05 -5.67 -16.48
C ASP A 214 -1.77 -6.73 -15.64
N ILE A 215 -2.96 -6.44 -15.11
CA ILE A 215 -3.75 -7.40 -14.33
C ILE A 215 -4.08 -8.68 -15.09
N ALA A 216 -4.02 -8.69 -16.43
CA ALA A 216 -4.14 -9.91 -17.24
C ALA A 216 -3.04 -10.95 -16.95
N ASN A 217 -1.91 -10.52 -16.39
CA ASN A 217 -0.79 -11.38 -15.99
C ASN A 217 -1.01 -12.07 -14.64
N ILE A 218 -1.99 -11.66 -13.85
CA ILE A 218 -2.28 -12.27 -12.54
C ILE A 218 -2.79 -13.69 -12.76
N LYS A 219 -2.14 -14.67 -12.11
CA LYS A 219 -2.47 -16.11 -12.22
C LYS A 219 -3.07 -16.69 -10.95
N ILE A 220 -3.18 -15.90 -9.91
CA ILE A 220 -3.68 -16.29 -8.59
C ILE A 220 -5.09 -15.72 -8.36
N PRO A 221 -5.88 -16.29 -7.45
CA PRO A 221 -7.21 -15.76 -7.13
C PRO A 221 -7.15 -14.31 -6.66
N VAL A 222 -8.07 -13.49 -7.17
CA VAL A 222 -8.27 -12.10 -6.74
C VAL A 222 -9.68 -11.94 -6.22
N ILE A 223 -9.78 -11.51 -4.97
CA ILE A 223 -11.02 -11.18 -4.28
C ILE A 223 -11.02 -9.69 -3.96
N ILE A 224 -12.13 -9.04 -4.18
CA ILE A 224 -12.30 -7.62 -3.88
C ILE A 224 -13.44 -7.46 -2.88
N LEU A 225 -13.18 -6.73 -1.81
CA LEU A 225 -14.16 -6.26 -0.84
C LEU A 225 -14.45 -4.79 -1.13
N ALA A 226 -15.42 -4.53 -1.99
CA ALA A 226 -15.72 -3.20 -2.52
C ALA A 226 -16.72 -2.46 -1.62
N ALA A 227 -16.50 -1.16 -1.41
CA ALA A 227 -17.53 -0.26 -0.88
C ALA A 227 -18.71 -0.11 -1.86
N THR A 228 -19.82 0.45 -1.40
CA THR A 228 -20.98 0.76 -2.26
C THR A 228 -21.27 2.27 -2.34
N PHE A 229 -20.29 3.10 -2.00
CA PHE A 229 -20.40 4.55 -2.09
C PHE A 229 -19.82 5.08 -3.42
N PRO A 230 -20.48 6.01 -4.12
CA PRO A 230 -21.71 6.71 -3.77
C PRO A 230 -22.99 5.87 -3.90
N ASP A 231 -23.03 4.92 -4.82
CA ASP A 231 -24.09 3.94 -5.02
C ASP A 231 -23.55 2.67 -5.69
N LYS A 232 -24.19 1.55 -5.42
CA LYS A 232 -23.75 0.22 -5.87
C LYS A 232 -23.64 0.10 -7.39
N ALA A 233 -24.58 0.65 -8.14
CA ALA A 233 -24.62 0.52 -9.61
C ALA A 233 -23.43 1.23 -10.26
N THR A 234 -23.07 2.42 -9.78
CA THR A 234 -21.87 3.17 -10.21
C THR A 234 -20.60 2.40 -9.88
N VAL A 235 -20.51 1.84 -8.68
CA VAL A 235 -19.36 1.04 -8.25
C VAL A 235 -19.23 -0.23 -9.09
N GLU A 236 -20.30 -0.98 -9.30
CA GLU A 236 -20.30 -2.19 -10.16
C GLU A 236 -19.82 -1.88 -11.57
N LYS A 237 -20.31 -0.81 -12.17
CA LYS A 237 -19.87 -0.37 -13.51
C LYS A 237 -18.38 -0.04 -13.54
N THR A 238 -17.87 0.64 -12.51
CA THR A 238 -16.46 1.00 -12.38
C THR A 238 -15.58 -0.24 -12.30
N TYR A 239 -15.93 -1.19 -11.41
CA TYR A 239 -15.15 -2.42 -11.27
C TYR A 239 -15.21 -3.28 -12.54
N GLN A 240 -16.37 -3.43 -13.17
CA GLN A 240 -16.51 -4.16 -14.44
C GLN A 240 -15.60 -3.57 -15.53
N ALA A 241 -15.57 -2.26 -15.66
CA ALA A 241 -14.71 -1.59 -16.64
C ALA A 241 -13.23 -1.77 -16.34
N GLN A 242 -12.81 -1.59 -15.08
CA GLN A 242 -11.40 -1.63 -14.71
C GLN A 242 -10.81 -3.03 -14.64
N PHE A 243 -11.63 -4.06 -14.39
CA PHE A 243 -11.19 -5.46 -14.33
C PHE A 243 -11.55 -6.28 -15.58
N ALA A 244 -11.91 -5.63 -16.69
CA ALA A 244 -12.30 -6.31 -17.91
C ALA A 244 -11.25 -7.31 -18.45
N LYS A 245 -9.95 -7.11 -18.11
CA LYS A 245 -8.85 -8.00 -18.53
C LYS A 245 -8.45 -9.05 -17.48
N LEU A 246 -9.16 -9.12 -16.36
CA LEU A 246 -8.96 -10.16 -15.34
C LEU A 246 -10.25 -10.99 -15.17
N PRO A 247 -10.52 -11.97 -16.04
CA PRO A 247 -11.68 -12.84 -15.90
C PRO A 247 -11.55 -13.68 -14.62
N GLY A 248 -12.66 -13.87 -13.90
CA GLY A 248 -12.70 -14.67 -12.67
C GLY A 248 -12.38 -13.91 -11.39
N VAL A 249 -12.23 -12.58 -11.44
CA VAL A 249 -12.20 -11.78 -10.21
C VAL A 249 -13.52 -11.93 -9.45
N THR A 250 -13.43 -12.16 -8.13
CA THR A 250 -14.60 -12.23 -7.26
C THR A 250 -14.77 -10.92 -6.52
N ILE A 251 -15.95 -10.30 -6.61
CA ILE A 251 -16.23 -9.02 -5.96
C ILE A 251 -17.38 -9.18 -4.98
N HIS A 252 -17.12 -8.85 -3.72
CA HIS A 252 -18.12 -8.76 -2.66
C HIS A 252 -18.37 -7.29 -2.35
N TYR A 253 -19.63 -6.88 -2.28
CA TYR A 253 -20.03 -5.50 -2.06
C TYR A 253 -20.50 -5.28 -0.63
N ALA A 254 -19.81 -4.40 0.12
CA ALA A 254 -20.15 -4.00 1.47
C ALA A 254 -21.27 -2.95 1.44
N GLU A 255 -22.48 -3.36 1.76
CA GLU A 255 -23.62 -2.43 1.82
C GLU A 255 -23.38 -1.34 2.88
N ASN A 256 -23.74 -0.10 2.53
CA ASN A 256 -23.57 1.07 3.41
C ASN A 256 -22.13 1.40 3.83
N ALA A 257 -21.11 0.87 3.16
CA ALA A 257 -19.73 1.25 3.38
C ALA A 257 -19.27 2.36 2.43
N ALA A 258 -18.39 3.23 2.92
CA ALA A 258 -17.51 4.08 2.14
C ALA A 258 -16.13 3.42 2.04
N HIS A 259 -15.10 4.20 1.68
CA HIS A 259 -13.77 3.68 1.36
C HIS A 259 -13.10 2.85 2.46
N PHE A 260 -13.33 3.16 3.75
CA PHE A 260 -12.80 2.40 4.89
C PHE A 260 -13.75 1.28 5.30
N VAL A 261 -13.93 0.30 4.41
CA VAL A 261 -14.86 -0.84 4.59
C VAL A 261 -14.65 -1.56 5.94
N MET A 262 -13.39 -1.72 6.38
CA MET A 262 -13.03 -2.36 7.65
C MET A 262 -13.58 -1.63 8.88
N TYR A 263 -13.82 -0.33 8.76
CA TYR A 263 -14.36 0.51 9.83
C TYR A 263 -15.87 0.73 9.72
N ASP A 264 -16.38 0.78 8.48
CA ASP A 264 -17.82 0.99 8.24
C ASP A 264 -18.64 -0.29 8.41
N GLN A 265 -18.05 -1.46 8.09
CA GLN A 265 -18.70 -2.77 8.16
C GLN A 265 -17.75 -3.82 8.76
N PRO A 266 -17.30 -3.68 10.02
CA PRO A 266 -16.22 -4.48 10.60
C PRO A 266 -16.52 -5.97 10.66
N GLU A 267 -17.73 -6.36 11.06
CA GLU A 267 -18.14 -7.76 11.15
C GLU A 267 -18.18 -8.44 9.77
N TRP A 268 -18.80 -7.76 8.79
CA TRP A 268 -18.88 -8.21 7.40
C TRP A 268 -17.48 -8.35 6.81
N PHE A 269 -16.62 -7.36 7.06
CA PHE A 269 -15.25 -7.33 6.58
C PHE A 269 -14.46 -8.54 7.15
N LEU A 270 -14.45 -8.72 8.47
CA LEU A 270 -13.72 -9.81 9.12
C LEU A 270 -14.23 -11.19 8.69
N GLN A 271 -15.54 -11.34 8.53
CA GLN A 271 -16.14 -12.59 8.03
C GLN A 271 -15.63 -12.91 6.62
N ASN A 272 -15.64 -11.92 5.70
CA ASN A 272 -15.15 -12.10 4.34
C ASN A 272 -13.64 -12.38 4.29
N ILE A 273 -12.82 -11.67 5.09
CA ILE A 273 -11.38 -11.96 5.19
C ILE A 273 -11.16 -13.41 5.64
N LYS A 274 -11.76 -13.84 6.75
CA LYS A 274 -11.59 -15.20 7.28
C LYS A 274 -12.10 -16.28 6.32
N GLN A 275 -13.19 -16.04 5.62
CA GLN A 275 -13.72 -16.97 4.62
C GLN A 275 -12.79 -17.15 3.43
N ASN A 276 -12.16 -16.07 2.97
CA ASN A 276 -11.28 -16.07 1.82
C ASN A 276 -9.82 -16.40 2.14
N LEU A 277 -9.43 -16.52 3.41
CA LEU A 277 -8.12 -17.03 3.85
C LEU A 277 -8.10 -18.58 3.96
N LYS A 278 -9.25 -19.22 4.02
CA LYS A 278 -9.35 -20.69 3.93
C LYS A 278 -9.04 -21.14 2.51
#